data_67521e0e59dc58c76b364688cd656ab9
#
_entry.id   67521e0e59dc58c76b364688cd656ab9
#
_cell.length_a   1.000
_cell.length_b   1.000
_cell.length_c   1.000
_cell.angle_alpha   90.00
_cell.angle_beta   90.00
_cell.angle_gamma   90.00
#
_symmetry.space_group_name_H-M   'P 1'
#
loop_
_entity.id
_entity.type
_entity.pdbx_description
1 polymer ?
#
loop_
_entity_poly.entity_id
_entity_poly.type
_entity_poly.pdbx_seq_one_letter_code
_entity_poly.pdbx_strand_id
1 'polypeptide(L)'
;MICREKYIPLVVFSADCGTILLYDPVQEAIGAVHAGWRGVASGLAAKTVRRMQEAFGTEPGDLLAATGPSIGACCFETDDDVPEAMRRALGAAAEPYMVRRGEKWHIDLKGINALWLRQAGVQRIDVCPDCTGCHPERWWSHRKMGDRRGAQAALIALI
;
A
#
# COMPACT_ATOMS: atom_id res chain seq x y z
N MET A 1 2.04 -10.95 -3.67
CA MET A 1 1.67 -12.10 -4.55
C MET A 1 1.56 -11.57 -5.97
N ILE A 2 1.93 -12.38 -6.98
CA ILE A 2 1.75 -12.08 -8.41
C ILE A 2 1.24 -13.33 -9.12
N CYS A 3 0.44 -13.17 -10.19
CA CYS A 3 -0.18 -14.28 -10.92
C CYS A 3 -0.47 -13.87 -12.38
N ARG A 4 -0.45 -14.87 -13.30
CA ARG A 4 -0.93 -14.76 -14.71
C ARG A 4 -2.02 -15.79 -15.04
N GLU A 5 -2.36 -16.63 -14.08
CA GLU A 5 -3.35 -17.66 -14.31
C GLU A 5 -4.77 -17.08 -14.21
N LYS A 6 -5.60 -17.36 -15.20
CA LYS A 6 -7.03 -17.01 -15.18
C LYS A 6 -7.77 -17.77 -14.08
N TYR A 7 -8.78 -17.12 -13.55
CA TYR A 7 -9.68 -17.68 -12.51
C TYR A 7 -9.00 -18.01 -11.17
N ILE A 8 -7.77 -17.53 -10.95
CA ILE A 8 -7.09 -17.61 -9.66
C ILE A 8 -7.10 -16.22 -9.00
N PRO A 9 -7.95 -16.00 -7.98
CA PRO A 9 -7.98 -14.72 -7.28
C PRO A 9 -6.78 -14.56 -6.34
N LEU A 10 -6.17 -13.39 -6.35
CA LEU A 10 -5.27 -12.95 -5.31
C LEU A 10 -6.08 -12.16 -4.27
N VAL A 11 -5.99 -12.55 -3.01
CA VAL A 11 -6.72 -11.91 -1.91
C VAL A 11 -5.77 -11.48 -0.83
N VAL A 12 -5.89 -10.23 -0.37
CA VAL A 12 -5.17 -9.69 0.78
C VAL A 12 -6.16 -9.13 1.79
N PHE A 13 -5.96 -9.49 3.06
CA PHE A 13 -6.79 -9.01 4.16
C PHE A 13 -6.04 -7.94 4.94
N SER A 14 -6.76 -6.92 5.40
CA SER A 14 -6.18 -5.89 6.25
C SER A 14 -7.21 -5.28 7.22
N ALA A 15 -6.70 -4.65 8.25
CA ALA A 15 -7.38 -3.65 9.05
C ALA A 15 -6.30 -2.60 9.38
N ASP A 16 -6.40 -1.42 8.76
CA ASP A 16 -5.46 -0.30 8.76
C ASP A 16 -4.29 -0.41 7.78
N CYS A 17 -3.67 -1.57 7.60
CA CYS A 17 -2.56 -1.70 6.65
C CYS A 17 -3.00 -1.40 5.21
N GLY A 18 -2.11 -0.81 4.42
CA GLY A 18 -2.36 -0.56 3.00
C GLY A 18 -2.48 -1.87 2.21
N THR A 19 -3.47 -1.94 1.33
CA THR A 19 -3.55 -2.98 0.31
C THR A 19 -3.33 -2.33 -1.05
N ILE A 20 -2.57 -2.99 -1.92
CA ILE A 20 -2.29 -2.50 -3.28
C ILE A 20 -2.62 -3.63 -4.25
N LEU A 21 -3.40 -3.31 -5.26
CA LEU A 21 -3.70 -4.17 -6.39
C LEU A 21 -2.99 -3.62 -7.62
N LEU A 22 -2.37 -4.51 -8.40
CA LEU A 22 -1.65 -4.20 -9.63
C LEU A 22 -2.25 -5.01 -10.77
N TYR A 23 -2.46 -4.36 -11.91
CA TYR A 23 -2.90 -5.01 -13.13
C TYR A 23 -2.06 -4.56 -14.32
N ASP A 24 -1.52 -5.54 -15.03
CA ASP A 24 -0.86 -5.36 -16.31
C ASP A 24 -1.80 -5.84 -17.42
N PRO A 25 -2.41 -4.93 -18.19
CA PRO A 25 -3.32 -5.31 -19.27
C PRO A 25 -2.58 -5.89 -20.50
N VAL A 26 -1.28 -5.62 -20.65
CA VAL A 26 -0.46 -6.07 -21.80
C VAL A 26 -0.01 -7.51 -21.58
N GLN A 27 0.51 -7.81 -20.39
CA GLN A 27 0.98 -9.16 -20.04
C GLN A 27 -0.12 -10.05 -19.45
N GLU A 28 -1.35 -9.53 -19.27
CA GLU A 28 -2.44 -10.19 -18.56
C GLU A 28 -1.94 -10.74 -17.21
N ALA A 29 -1.35 -9.86 -16.39
CA ALA A 29 -0.76 -10.22 -15.11
C ALA A 29 -1.30 -9.37 -13.98
N ILE A 30 -1.41 -9.95 -12.79
CA ILE A 30 -1.93 -9.27 -11.59
C ILE A 30 -0.97 -9.39 -10.42
N GLY A 31 -1.07 -8.41 -9.52
CA GLY A 31 -0.36 -8.40 -8.25
C GLY A 31 -1.25 -7.95 -7.10
N ALA A 32 -1.01 -8.47 -5.91
CA ALA A 32 -1.67 -8.04 -4.69
C ALA A 32 -0.65 -7.96 -3.53
N VAL A 33 -0.67 -6.82 -2.82
CA VAL A 33 0.30 -6.48 -1.78
C VAL A 33 -0.43 -6.10 -0.50
N HIS A 34 0.03 -6.66 0.63
CA HIS A 34 -0.30 -6.18 1.97
C HIS A 34 0.89 -5.36 2.48
N ALA A 35 0.73 -4.05 2.59
CA ALA A 35 1.79 -3.12 2.98
C ALA A 35 1.49 -2.45 4.33
N GLY A 36 1.75 -3.14 5.43
CA GLY A 36 1.89 -2.51 6.74
C GLY A 36 3.15 -1.61 6.76
N TRP A 37 3.34 -0.77 7.79
CA TRP A 37 4.41 0.25 7.80
C TRP A 37 5.82 -0.33 7.55
N ARG A 38 6.12 -1.54 8.04
CA ARG A 38 7.40 -2.23 7.77
C ARG A 38 7.53 -2.64 6.30
N GLY A 39 6.42 -3.06 5.68
CA GLY A 39 6.35 -3.35 4.24
C GLY A 39 6.55 -2.08 3.41
N VAL A 40 5.95 -0.95 3.83
CA VAL A 40 6.15 0.36 3.20
C VAL A 40 7.62 0.78 3.31
N ALA A 41 8.21 0.73 4.50
CA ALA A 41 9.62 1.06 4.71
C ALA A 41 10.58 0.17 3.90
N SER A 42 10.21 -1.11 3.70
CA SER A 42 11.02 -2.03 2.89
C SER A 42 10.85 -1.84 1.38
N GLY A 43 9.98 -0.94 0.92
CA GLY A 43 9.69 -0.72 -0.51
C GLY A 43 8.93 -1.88 -1.16
N LEU A 44 8.04 -2.55 -0.41
CA LEU A 44 7.35 -3.75 -0.89
C LEU A 44 6.53 -3.51 -2.17
N ALA A 45 5.93 -2.32 -2.33
CA ALA A 45 5.23 -1.94 -3.55
C ALA A 45 6.16 -1.97 -4.77
N ALA A 46 7.30 -1.28 -4.71
CA ALA A 46 8.30 -1.26 -5.79
C ALA A 46 8.91 -2.65 -6.05
N LYS A 47 9.16 -3.43 -4.98
CA LYS A 47 9.65 -4.82 -5.11
C LYS A 47 8.64 -5.71 -5.85
N THR A 48 7.34 -5.49 -5.65
CA THR A 48 6.31 -6.26 -6.35
C THR A 48 6.27 -5.90 -7.83
N VAL A 49 6.38 -4.61 -8.18
CA VAL A 49 6.52 -4.17 -9.58
C VAL A 49 7.73 -4.83 -10.23
N ARG A 50 8.91 -4.77 -9.60
CA ARG A 50 10.12 -5.43 -10.10
C ARG A 50 9.91 -6.93 -10.28
N ARG A 51 9.24 -7.58 -9.34
CA ARG A 51 8.95 -9.02 -9.47
C ARG A 51 8.04 -9.35 -10.64
N MET A 52 7.08 -8.47 -10.97
CA MET A 52 6.24 -8.61 -12.17
C MET A 52 7.07 -8.41 -13.45
N GLN A 53 8.00 -7.46 -13.48
CA GLN A 53 8.94 -7.29 -14.59
C GLN A 53 9.77 -8.58 -14.81
N GLU A 54 10.38 -9.11 -13.75
CA GLU A 54 11.23 -10.31 -13.83
C GLU A 54 10.45 -11.56 -14.24
N ALA A 55 9.22 -11.73 -13.73
CA ALA A 55 8.45 -12.95 -13.92
C ALA A 55 7.63 -12.95 -15.21
N PHE A 56 7.15 -11.78 -15.65
CA PHE A 56 6.15 -11.68 -16.70
C PHE A 56 6.55 -10.74 -17.84
N GLY A 57 7.67 -10.01 -17.70
CA GLY A 57 8.06 -8.99 -18.67
C GLY A 57 7.20 -7.73 -18.61
N THR A 58 6.57 -7.48 -17.46
CA THR A 58 5.75 -6.27 -17.22
C THR A 58 6.57 -5.01 -17.43
N GLU A 59 6.06 -4.06 -18.22
CA GLU A 59 6.59 -2.70 -18.26
C GLU A 59 5.85 -1.84 -17.22
N PRO A 60 6.55 -1.18 -16.29
CA PRO A 60 5.89 -0.43 -15.21
C PRO A 60 4.93 0.66 -15.68
N GLY A 61 5.19 1.26 -16.87
CA GLY A 61 4.33 2.26 -17.48
C GLY A 61 2.95 1.73 -17.90
N ASP A 62 2.83 0.43 -18.12
CA ASP A 62 1.57 -0.23 -18.51
C ASP A 62 0.70 -0.57 -17.30
N LEU A 63 1.31 -0.65 -16.09
CA LEU A 63 0.59 -1.02 -14.88
C LEU A 63 -0.50 -0.02 -14.50
N LEU A 64 -1.63 -0.58 -14.11
CA LEU A 64 -2.66 0.08 -13.32
C LEU A 64 -2.49 -0.33 -11.87
N ALA A 65 -2.38 0.63 -10.98
CA ALA A 65 -2.27 0.41 -9.54
C ALA A 65 -3.45 1.03 -8.81
N ALA A 66 -4.06 0.30 -7.88
CA ALA A 66 -5.09 0.82 -7.00
C ALA A 66 -4.75 0.49 -5.55
N THR A 67 -4.91 1.47 -4.65
CA THR A 67 -4.76 1.23 -3.21
C THR A 67 -6.12 1.16 -2.55
N GLY A 68 -6.30 0.21 -1.63
CA GLY A 68 -7.52 0.11 -0.84
C GLY A 68 -7.57 1.11 0.32
N PRO A 69 -8.72 1.16 1.04
CA PRO A 69 -8.86 1.93 2.27
C PRO A 69 -7.84 1.45 3.30
N SER A 70 -7.19 2.39 3.98
CA SER A 70 -6.19 2.11 5.00
C SER A 70 -6.11 3.27 6.00
N ILE A 71 -5.37 3.11 7.09
CA ILE A 71 -5.21 4.19 8.05
C ILE A 71 -4.50 5.38 7.40
N GLY A 72 -5.11 6.57 7.50
CA GLY A 72 -4.54 7.82 6.98
C GLY A 72 -3.63 8.49 8.01
N ALA A 73 -2.86 9.49 7.56
CA ALA A 73 -2.00 10.30 8.44
C ALA A 73 -2.76 10.98 9.59
N CYS A 74 -4.07 11.22 9.43
CA CYS A 74 -4.94 11.76 10.49
C CYS A 74 -5.01 10.87 11.73
N CYS A 75 -4.87 9.54 11.56
CA CYS A 75 -5.03 8.53 12.62
C CYS A 75 -3.78 7.69 12.87
N PHE A 76 -2.80 7.69 11.95
CA PHE A 76 -1.59 6.90 12.10
C PHE A 76 -0.51 7.68 12.85
N GLU A 77 -0.68 7.75 14.16
CA GLU A 77 0.32 8.28 15.10
C GLU A 77 1.37 7.23 15.40
N THR A 78 2.65 7.65 15.45
CA THR A 78 3.79 6.78 15.74
C THR A 78 4.85 7.50 16.55
N ASP A 79 5.77 6.75 17.12
CA ASP A 79 7.01 7.23 17.69
C ASP A 79 8.07 7.42 16.59
N ASP A 80 9.31 7.71 16.97
CA ASP A 80 10.39 8.02 16.02
C ASP A 80 10.84 6.81 15.17
N ASP A 81 10.51 5.59 15.57
CA ASP A 81 10.91 4.36 14.85
C ASP A 81 10.39 4.30 13.41
N VAL A 82 9.15 4.74 13.19
CA VAL A 82 8.53 4.72 11.86
C VAL A 82 9.12 5.78 10.93
N PRO A 83 9.15 7.10 11.29
CA PRO A 83 9.76 8.11 10.41
C PRO A 83 11.24 7.85 10.16
N GLU A 84 12.01 7.34 11.13
CA GLU A 84 13.40 6.95 10.92
C GLU A 84 13.52 5.81 9.89
N ALA A 85 12.63 4.81 9.94
CA ALA A 85 12.62 3.74 8.95
C ALA A 85 12.30 4.29 7.54
N MET A 86 11.38 5.26 7.41
CA MET A 86 11.07 5.89 6.13
C MET A 86 12.26 6.73 5.61
N ARG A 87 12.94 7.50 6.48
CA ARG A 87 14.15 8.24 6.12
C ARG A 87 15.29 7.33 5.67
N ARG A 88 15.50 6.22 6.35
CA ARG A 88 16.52 5.23 5.92
C ARG A 88 16.21 4.66 4.53
N ALA A 89 14.93 4.50 4.20
CA ALA A 89 14.51 3.88 2.95
C ALA A 89 14.47 4.86 1.77
N LEU A 90 14.03 6.10 2.00
CA LEU A 90 13.69 7.08 0.96
C LEU A 90 14.45 8.41 1.08
N GLY A 91 15.22 8.59 2.15
CA GLY A 91 15.91 9.86 2.40
C GLY A 91 14.95 11.04 2.50
N ALA A 92 15.33 12.17 1.91
CA ALA A 92 14.53 13.39 1.91
C ALA A 92 13.17 13.24 1.19
N ALA A 93 13.02 12.26 0.31
CA ALA A 93 11.75 12.05 -0.41
C ALA A 93 10.61 11.58 0.52
N ALA A 94 10.91 11.09 1.72
CA ALA A 94 9.90 10.72 2.71
C ALA A 94 9.34 11.93 3.48
N GLU A 95 10.08 13.04 3.60
CA GLU A 95 9.72 14.16 4.48
C GLU A 95 8.32 14.76 4.21
N PRO A 96 7.87 14.94 2.95
CA PRO A 96 6.54 15.49 2.68
C PRO A 96 5.37 14.63 3.22
N TYR A 97 5.63 13.37 3.55
CA TYR A 97 4.63 12.41 4.01
C TYR A 97 4.65 12.20 5.53
N MET A 98 5.45 12.98 6.24
CA MET A 98 5.65 12.84 7.70
C MET A 98 5.50 14.18 8.37
N VAL A 99 4.55 14.30 9.28
CA VAL A 99 4.28 15.54 10.01
C VAL A 99 4.34 15.27 11.51
N ARG A 100 5.14 16.07 12.22
CA ARG A 100 5.17 16.03 13.69
C ARG A 100 4.02 16.88 14.26
N ARG A 101 3.25 16.29 15.17
CA ARG A 101 2.18 16.96 15.91
C ARG A 101 2.36 16.68 17.40
N GLY A 102 2.79 17.70 18.15
CA GLY A 102 3.20 17.52 19.54
C GLY A 102 4.39 16.55 19.66
N GLU A 103 4.22 15.51 20.43
CA GLU A 103 5.27 14.51 20.66
C GLU A 103 5.25 13.34 19.66
N LYS A 104 4.21 13.23 18.82
CA LYS A 104 4.03 12.11 17.90
C LYS A 104 4.21 12.52 16.44
N TRP A 105 4.55 11.54 15.63
CA TRP A 105 4.57 11.64 14.18
C TRP A 105 3.27 11.13 13.58
N HIS A 106 2.82 11.80 12.54
CA HIS A 106 1.69 11.40 11.70
C HIS A 106 2.23 11.07 10.31
N ILE A 107 2.08 9.82 9.88
CA ILE A 107 2.72 9.31 8.66
C ILE A 107 1.66 8.99 7.60
N ASP A 108 1.85 9.51 6.39
CA ASP A 108 1.03 9.17 5.23
C ASP A 108 1.60 7.95 4.49
N LEU A 109 1.26 6.76 4.98
CA LEU A 109 1.68 5.50 4.36
C LEU A 109 1.11 5.30 2.95
N LYS A 110 -0.06 5.89 2.64
CA LYS A 110 -0.66 5.85 1.29
C LYS A 110 0.19 6.64 0.30
N GLY A 111 0.53 7.86 0.69
CA GLY A 111 1.40 8.73 -0.11
C GLY A 111 2.78 8.10 -0.35
N ILE A 112 3.37 7.46 0.69
CA ILE A 112 4.66 6.76 0.57
C ILE A 112 4.55 5.54 -0.35
N ASN A 113 3.47 4.75 -0.28
CA ASN A 113 3.24 3.65 -1.22
C ASN A 113 3.12 4.16 -2.67
N ALA A 114 2.38 5.25 -2.88
CA ALA A 114 2.27 5.87 -4.20
C ALA A 114 3.62 6.42 -4.69
N LEU A 115 4.45 6.96 -3.79
CA LEU A 115 5.82 7.37 -4.12
C LEU A 115 6.66 6.18 -4.59
N TRP A 116 6.65 5.06 -3.87
CA TRP A 116 7.34 3.83 -4.26
C TRP A 116 6.90 3.32 -5.64
N LEU A 117 5.59 3.35 -5.92
CA LEU A 117 5.06 2.94 -7.23
C LEU A 117 5.55 3.87 -8.35
N ARG A 118 5.51 5.21 -8.12
CA ARG A 118 6.03 6.19 -9.08
C ARG A 118 7.53 6.02 -9.34
N GLN A 119 8.32 5.81 -8.30
CA GLN A 119 9.77 5.54 -8.44
C GLN A 119 10.06 4.23 -9.17
N ALA A 120 9.14 3.26 -9.10
CA ALA A 120 9.22 2.02 -9.88
C ALA A 120 8.74 2.19 -11.34
N GLY A 121 8.27 3.38 -11.75
CA GLY A 121 7.83 3.69 -13.12
C GLY A 121 6.33 3.57 -13.37
N VAL A 122 5.52 3.25 -12.34
CA VAL A 122 4.06 3.17 -12.48
C VAL A 122 3.47 4.58 -12.56
N GLN A 123 2.72 4.86 -13.62
CA GLN A 123 2.17 6.18 -13.90
C GLN A 123 0.69 6.31 -13.47
N ARG A 124 -0.08 5.23 -13.60
CA ARG A 124 -1.52 5.19 -13.33
C ARG A 124 -1.79 4.60 -11.95
N ILE A 125 -1.95 5.47 -10.95
CA ILE A 125 -2.11 5.09 -9.55
C ILE A 125 -3.37 5.74 -9.01
N ASP A 126 -4.35 4.93 -8.63
CA ASP A 126 -5.55 5.36 -7.90
C ASP A 126 -5.35 5.13 -6.41
N VAL A 127 -5.49 6.20 -5.61
CA VAL A 127 -5.29 6.14 -4.16
C VAL A 127 -6.63 6.37 -3.45
N CYS A 128 -7.14 5.33 -2.80
CA CYS A 128 -8.36 5.45 -1.99
C CYS A 128 -8.17 6.49 -0.89
N PRO A 129 -9.03 7.53 -0.82
CA PRO A 129 -8.90 8.60 0.17
C PRO A 129 -9.34 8.17 1.58
N ASP A 130 -10.15 7.12 1.71
CA ASP A 130 -10.79 6.73 2.97
C ASP A 130 -9.76 6.32 4.03
N CYS A 131 -9.87 6.92 5.21
CA CYS A 131 -9.13 6.53 6.40
C CYS A 131 -9.95 5.53 7.21
N THR A 132 -9.45 4.34 7.44
CA THR A 132 -10.12 3.29 8.24
C THR A 132 -10.33 3.72 9.69
N GLY A 133 -9.41 4.50 10.25
CA GLY A 133 -9.52 5.03 11.61
C GLY A 133 -10.54 6.16 11.76
N CYS A 134 -10.84 6.92 10.69
CA CYS A 134 -11.87 7.97 10.70
C CYS A 134 -13.28 7.40 10.47
N HIS A 135 -13.38 6.26 9.77
CA HIS A 135 -14.64 5.65 9.35
C HIS A 135 -14.78 4.20 9.85
N PRO A 136 -14.76 3.99 11.19
CA PRO A 136 -14.86 2.65 11.76
C PRO A 136 -16.23 2.00 11.54
N GLU A 137 -17.25 2.76 11.15
CA GLU A 137 -18.58 2.28 10.76
C GLU A 137 -18.58 1.62 9.37
N ARG A 138 -17.56 1.91 8.54
CA ARG A 138 -17.45 1.38 7.16
C ARG A 138 -16.30 0.40 7.02
N TRP A 139 -15.22 0.59 7.81
CA TRP A 139 -13.96 -0.13 7.67
C TRP A 139 -13.46 -0.69 9.00
N TRP A 140 -12.90 -1.87 8.97
CA TRP A 140 -12.22 -2.43 10.12
C TRP A 140 -10.91 -1.66 10.40
N SER A 141 -10.73 -1.23 11.64
CA SER A 141 -9.52 -0.53 12.08
C SER A 141 -8.95 -1.18 13.34
N HIS A 142 -7.73 -1.69 13.23
CA HIS A 142 -7.00 -2.21 14.38
C HIS A 142 -6.72 -1.11 15.41
N ARG A 143 -6.37 0.08 14.95
CA ARG A 143 -6.10 1.24 15.79
C ARG A 143 -7.30 1.63 16.66
N LYS A 144 -8.51 1.54 16.12
CA LYS A 144 -9.74 1.93 16.82
C LYS A 144 -10.38 0.79 17.61
N MET A 145 -10.32 -0.43 17.11
CA MET A 145 -11.08 -1.57 17.65
C MET A 145 -10.20 -2.60 18.39
N GLY A 146 -8.87 -2.52 18.23
CA GLY A 146 -7.95 -3.52 18.79
C GLY A 146 -8.27 -4.93 18.26
N ASP A 147 -8.17 -5.90 19.13
CA ASP A 147 -8.36 -7.32 18.79
C ASP A 147 -9.82 -7.72 18.49
N ARG A 148 -10.78 -6.82 18.75
CA ARG A 148 -12.20 -7.05 18.41
C ARG A 148 -12.54 -6.75 16.95
N ARG A 149 -11.58 -6.33 16.16
CA ARG A 149 -11.77 -6.06 14.73
C ARG A 149 -11.89 -7.32 13.90
N GLY A 150 -12.63 -7.24 12.79
CA GLY A 150 -12.47 -8.13 11.66
C GLY A 150 -11.38 -7.64 10.68
N ALA A 151 -11.56 -7.96 9.39
CA ALA A 151 -10.69 -7.48 8.32
C ALA A 151 -11.52 -7.23 7.05
N GLN A 152 -11.16 -6.21 6.29
CA GLN A 152 -11.58 -6.06 4.90
C GLN A 152 -10.63 -6.82 3.98
N ALA A 153 -11.13 -7.21 2.83
CA ALA A 153 -10.37 -7.87 1.78
C ALA A 153 -10.23 -6.98 0.55
N ALA A 154 -9.06 -7.00 -0.09
CA ALA A 154 -8.87 -6.55 -1.46
C ALA A 154 -8.60 -7.77 -2.34
N LEU A 155 -9.29 -7.86 -3.48
CA LEU A 155 -9.25 -9.01 -4.37
C LEU A 155 -9.06 -8.57 -5.81
N ILE A 156 -8.24 -9.31 -6.55
CA ILE A 156 -8.05 -9.15 -7.98
C ILE A 156 -7.94 -10.53 -8.64
N ALA A 157 -8.56 -10.70 -9.80
CA ALA A 157 -8.48 -11.92 -10.59
C ALA A 157 -8.48 -11.61 -12.08
N LEU A 158 -7.82 -12.45 -12.88
CA LEU A 158 -8.01 -12.50 -14.33
C LEU A 158 -9.19 -13.43 -14.65
N ILE A 159 -10.07 -13.03 -15.59
CA ILE A 159 -11.24 -13.79 -16.05
C ILE A 159 -11.17 -14.10 -17.55
#